data_6d81a4181aab8a0e9c8ae3e800efdb21
#
_entry.id   6d81a4181aab8a0e9c8ae3e800efdb21
#
_cell.length_a   1.000
_cell.length_b   1.000
_cell.length_c   1.000
_cell.angle_alpha   90.00
_cell.angle_beta   90.00
_cell.angle_gamma   90.00
#
_symmetry.space_group_name_H-M   'P 1'
#
loop_
_entity.id
_entity.type
_entity.pdbx_description
1 polymer ?
#
loop_
_entity_poly.entity_id
_entity_poly.type
_entity_poly.pdbx_seq_one_letter_code
_entity_poly.pdbx_strand_id
1 'polypeptide(L)'
;MVPRTAKMLGASAVAAALLLTGCTASDGGGGGGNQPPASQDEIDEALSTPTKLTFWTWVPDIQNEVDLFEEEYPEIDVEVVNVGQGAAHYQKIRTAIEAAEGAPDVVQMEYQYINSFALTESLLDLAPYGADELEGDYVDWVWNQVSKDGAVYGIPQDVGPMGNLYREDILGKAGITEAPATWEEYATAAEAVKSATGSYISNLAPNDAGQILALLWQAGEKPFSYDGDQTVGVNVNSDRAKEVMGYWQDLIQRDLVSVDPDFTDQWYQGLANGKYAGWLTAAWGPVFLQGTAGETSGLWRAAELPQYGEGESVSGNWGGSSDAVLASTENPIAAYELAKWINNDKASTLKFATEQFLFPPQNDVLEDPAFVDQEAEFYGGQKVNQLFSEISGTVDADFDWLPYMDYGYSSFEDSVGKAIAEKGDLAAGLDEWQELLTTYATDQGFTVE
;
A
#
# COMPACT_ATOMS: atom_id res chain seq x y z
N MET A 1 38.07 25.71 59.97
CA MET A 1 38.69 24.97 61.11
C MET A 1 38.49 23.53 60.88
N VAL A 2 39.60 22.83 60.67
CA VAL A 2 39.79 21.35 60.58
C VAL A 2 39.83 20.86 62.04
N PRO A 3 39.57 19.63 62.47
CA PRO A 3 40.31 18.46 61.91
C PRO A 3 39.59 17.13 61.75
N ARG A 4 40.19 16.36 60.86
CA ARG A 4 40.34 14.96 60.73
C ARG A 4 40.37 14.09 62.00
N THR A 5 39.86 12.86 61.93
CA THR A 5 40.56 11.65 62.38
C THR A 5 40.08 10.39 61.70
N ALA A 6 41.02 9.65 61.16
CA ALA A 6 40.92 8.29 60.67
C ALA A 6 41.08 7.29 61.84
N LYS A 7 40.50 6.09 61.70
CA LYS A 7 41.09 4.83 62.22
C LYS A 7 40.65 3.61 61.41
N MET A 8 41.68 2.82 61.12
CA MET A 8 41.69 1.55 60.42
C MET A 8 41.31 0.37 61.32
N LEU A 9 41.10 -0.73 60.59
CA LEU A 9 41.42 -2.15 60.90
C LEU A 9 40.23 -3.08 61.27
N GLY A 10 40.17 -4.19 60.50
CA GLY A 10 39.56 -5.45 60.89
C GLY A 10 39.22 -6.36 59.71
N ALA A 11 40.19 -7.10 59.21
CA ALA A 11 39.97 -8.15 58.21
C ALA A 11 39.43 -9.42 58.87
N SER A 12 38.42 -10.04 58.26
CA SER A 12 38.14 -11.46 58.49
C SER A 12 37.56 -12.06 57.19
N ALA A 13 38.29 -12.98 56.60
CA ALA A 13 37.91 -13.78 55.42
C ALA A 13 36.92 -14.87 55.84
N VAL A 14 35.80 -14.95 55.17
CA VAL A 14 34.93 -16.17 55.12
C VAL A 14 34.67 -16.49 53.65
N ALA A 15 35.21 -17.61 53.22
CA ALA A 15 34.96 -18.20 51.90
C ALA A 15 33.55 -18.82 51.90
N ALA A 16 32.67 -18.34 51.05
CA ALA A 16 31.43 -19.01 50.72
C ALA A 16 31.37 -19.21 49.21
N ALA A 17 31.25 -20.47 48.82
CA ALA A 17 31.09 -20.91 47.42
C ALA A 17 29.75 -20.40 46.90
N LEU A 18 29.77 -19.56 45.83
CA LEU A 18 28.62 -19.13 45.06
C LEU A 18 28.51 -20.03 43.84
N LEU A 19 27.42 -20.77 43.80
CA LEU A 19 26.87 -21.39 42.60
C LEU A 19 26.47 -20.25 41.63
N LEU A 20 27.16 -20.17 40.50
CA LEU A 20 26.80 -19.31 39.39
C LEU A 20 25.57 -19.90 38.66
N THR A 21 24.39 -19.44 39.00
CA THR A 21 23.24 -19.44 38.04
C THR A 21 23.44 -18.24 37.16
N GLY A 22 23.78 -18.48 35.89
CA GLY A 22 23.89 -17.45 34.89
C GLY A 22 22.50 -16.92 34.52
N CYS A 23 22.18 -15.70 34.95
CA CYS A 23 21.19 -14.90 34.28
C CYS A 23 21.85 -14.33 33.03
N THR A 24 21.49 -14.79 31.88
CA THR A 24 21.76 -14.08 30.63
C THR A 24 20.93 -12.83 30.63
N ALA A 25 21.53 -11.68 30.84
CA ALA A 25 20.94 -10.40 30.51
C ALA A 25 20.80 -10.39 28.98
N SER A 26 19.59 -10.27 28.45
CA SER A 26 19.37 -9.96 27.04
C SER A 26 19.86 -8.53 26.81
N ASP A 27 20.97 -8.41 26.09
CA ASP A 27 21.39 -7.16 25.48
C ASP A 27 20.35 -6.78 24.42
N GLY A 28 19.58 -5.76 24.66
CA GLY A 28 18.80 -5.09 23.63
C GLY A 28 19.74 -4.27 22.75
N GLY A 29 20.14 -4.83 21.62
CA GLY A 29 20.92 -4.16 20.60
C GLY A 29 20.41 -4.61 19.24
N GLY A 30 19.80 -3.68 18.52
CA GLY A 30 19.38 -3.88 17.13
C GLY A 30 20.55 -4.30 16.25
N GLY A 31 20.32 -5.32 15.45
CA GLY A 31 21.26 -5.85 14.47
C GLY A 31 20.69 -7.13 13.90
N GLY A 32 20.18 -7.10 12.66
CA GLY A 32 19.74 -8.27 11.92
C GLY A 32 20.80 -9.35 11.89
N GLY A 33 20.65 -10.35 12.71
CA GLY A 33 21.57 -11.48 12.82
C GLY A 33 20.86 -12.70 13.34
N ASN A 34 20.61 -13.67 12.45
CA ASN A 34 20.33 -15.10 12.67
C ASN A 34 19.70 -15.47 14.04
N GLN A 35 18.57 -14.88 14.36
CA GLN A 35 17.71 -15.46 15.38
C GLN A 35 17.05 -16.68 14.75
N PRO A 36 17.09 -17.87 15.39
CA PRO A 36 16.33 -19.00 14.88
C PRO A 36 14.84 -18.64 14.85
N PRO A 37 14.08 -19.14 13.88
CA PRO A 37 12.61 -18.92 13.85
C PRO A 37 11.97 -19.28 15.19
N ALA A 38 10.91 -18.56 15.55
CA ALA A 38 10.10 -18.87 16.73
C ALA A 38 9.63 -20.34 16.65
N SER A 39 9.89 -21.10 17.69
CA SER A 39 9.47 -22.51 17.74
C SER A 39 7.96 -22.59 17.93
N GLN A 40 7.37 -23.70 17.50
CA GLN A 40 5.93 -23.94 17.71
C GLN A 40 5.53 -23.86 19.18
N ASP A 41 6.41 -24.35 20.10
CA ASP A 41 6.15 -24.29 21.55
C ASP A 41 6.08 -22.80 22.04
N GLU A 42 6.90 -21.90 21.50
CA GLU A 42 6.87 -20.46 21.82
C GLU A 42 5.63 -19.78 21.25
N ILE A 43 5.20 -20.16 20.05
CA ILE A 43 3.96 -19.69 19.43
C ILE A 43 2.75 -20.15 20.27
N ASP A 44 2.67 -21.42 20.60
CA ASP A 44 1.58 -21.99 21.41
C ASP A 44 1.52 -21.35 22.82
N GLU A 45 2.67 -21.05 23.42
CA GLU A 45 2.76 -20.33 24.70
C GLU A 45 2.26 -18.89 24.57
N ALA A 46 2.67 -18.17 23.54
CA ALA A 46 2.27 -16.78 23.30
C ALA A 46 0.75 -16.67 23.07
N LEU A 47 0.18 -17.57 22.26
CA LEU A 47 -1.26 -17.56 21.92
C LEU A 47 -2.16 -18.12 23.04
N SER A 48 -1.61 -18.86 24.00
CA SER A 48 -2.33 -19.37 25.19
C SER A 48 -2.12 -18.50 26.45
N THR A 49 -1.35 -17.42 26.36
CA THR A 49 -1.10 -16.50 27.45
C THR A 49 -2.04 -15.28 27.33
N PRO A 50 -2.76 -14.87 28.40
CA PRO A 50 -3.60 -13.68 28.35
C PRO A 50 -2.83 -12.46 27.90
N THR A 51 -3.13 -11.97 26.69
CA THR A 51 -2.42 -10.88 26.04
C THR A 51 -3.40 -9.90 25.43
N LYS A 52 -3.15 -8.61 25.59
CA LYS A 52 -3.89 -7.55 24.92
C LYS A 52 -3.01 -6.96 23.80
N LEU A 53 -3.55 -6.92 22.59
CA LEU A 53 -2.95 -6.29 21.41
C LEU A 53 -3.75 -5.05 21.00
N THR A 54 -3.08 -4.06 20.45
CA THR A 54 -3.72 -2.91 19.83
C THR A 54 -3.41 -2.91 18.34
N PHE A 55 -4.45 -2.87 17.52
CA PHE A 55 -4.36 -2.86 16.06
C PHE A 55 -4.90 -1.55 15.47
N TRP A 56 -4.05 -0.75 14.82
CA TRP A 56 -4.45 0.48 14.13
C TRP A 56 -4.67 0.21 12.65
N THR A 57 -5.90 0.35 12.22
CA THR A 57 -6.33 0.09 10.83
C THR A 57 -7.47 1.03 10.45
N TRP A 58 -7.66 1.23 9.15
CA TRP A 58 -8.81 1.98 8.61
C TRP A 58 -9.78 1.11 7.83
N VAL A 59 -9.51 -0.20 7.74
CA VAL A 59 -10.41 -1.13 7.03
C VAL A 59 -11.76 -1.17 7.74
N PRO A 60 -12.87 -0.90 7.01
CA PRO A 60 -14.21 -1.02 7.58
C PRO A 60 -14.49 -2.47 7.97
N ASP A 61 -15.19 -2.65 9.10
CA ASP A 61 -15.68 -3.95 9.57
C ASP A 61 -14.58 -5.03 9.83
N ILE A 62 -13.30 -4.64 9.94
CA ILE A 62 -12.18 -5.55 10.25
C ILE A 62 -12.36 -6.32 11.57
N GLN A 63 -13.22 -5.81 12.43
CA GLN A 63 -13.60 -6.51 13.66
C GLN A 63 -14.15 -7.93 13.38
N ASN A 64 -14.73 -8.15 12.20
CA ASN A 64 -15.23 -9.48 11.82
C ASN A 64 -14.12 -10.53 11.69
N GLU A 65 -12.93 -10.15 11.22
CA GLU A 65 -11.76 -11.00 11.12
C GLU A 65 -11.07 -11.16 12.47
N VAL A 66 -11.00 -10.07 13.23
CA VAL A 66 -10.49 -10.09 14.62
C VAL A 66 -11.33 -10.99 15.49
N ASP A 67 -12.67 -10.94 15.40
CA ASP A 67 -13.56 -11.81 16.18
C ASP A 67 -13.30 -13.31 15.86
N LEU A 68 -13.00 -13.65 14.59
CA LEU A 68 -12.64 -15.03 14.22
C LEU A 68 -11.28 -15.44 14.81
N PHE A 69 -10.30 -14.51 14.84
CA PHE A 69 -9.02 -14.76 15.48
C PHE A 69 -9.17 -14.99 16.98
N GLU A 70 -9.98 -14.18 17.68
CA GLU A 70 -10.26 -14.31 19.11
C GLU A 70 -11.08 -15.57 19.44
N GLU A 71 -11.92 -16.05 18.51
CA GLU A 71 -12.59 -17.36 18.66
C GLU A 71 -11.60 -18.52 18.65
N GLU A 72 -10.56 -18.45 17.82
CA GLU A 72 -9.49 -19.46 17.74
C GLU A 72 -8.52 -19.34 18.92
N TYR A 73 -8.19 -18.09 19.33
CA TYR A 73 -7.22 -17.78 20.39
C TYR A 73 -7.85 -16.94 21.51
N PRO A 74 -8.69 -17.55 22.39
CA PRO A 74 -9.53 -16.82 23.34
C PRO A 74 -8.77 -16.13 24.50
N GLU A 75 -7.46 -16.35 24.61
CA GLU A 75 -6.62 -15.64 25.57
C GLU A 75 -6.05 -14.32 24.99
N ILE A 76 -6.24 -14.05 23.69
CA ILE A 76 -5.82 -12.81 23.05
C ILE A 76 -7.03 -11.86 22.94
N ASP A 77 -6.86 -10.62 23.41
CA ASP A 77 -7.83 -9.50 23.32
C ASP A 77 -7.28 -8.43 22.41
N VAL A 78 -7.93 -8.14 21.27
CA VAL A 78 -7.47 -7.22 20.26
C VAL A 78 -8.31 -5.94 20.25
N GLU A 79 -7.71 -4.82 20.61
CA GLU A 79 -8.33 -3.50 20.50
C GLU A 79 -8.10 -2.91 19.10
N VAL A 80 -9.14 -2.91 18.26
CA VAL A 80 -9.11 -2.26 16.95
C VAL A 80 -9.35 -0.77 17.09
N VAL A 81 -8.45 0.05 16.53
CA VAL A 81 -8.55 1.51 16.59
C VAL A 81 -8.38 2.12 15.20
N ASN A 82 -9.38 2.85 14.74
CA ASN A 82 -9.26 3.66 13.52
C ASN A 82 -8.78 5.06 13.87
N VAL A 83 -7.54 5.37 13.53
CA VAL A 83 -6.92 6.69 13.77
C VAL A 83 -6.95 7.60 12.52
N GLY A 84 -7.61 7.15 11.44
CA GLY A 84 -7.66 7.79 10.13
C GLY A 84 -6.84 7.02 9.10
N GLN A 85 -6.68 7.60 7.93
CA GLN A 85 -5.94 7.02 6.81
C GLN A 85 -5.00 8.05 6.17
N GLY A 86 -4.10 7.60 5.28
CA GLY A 86 -3.14 8.45 4.58
C GLY A 86 -2.19 9.18 5.54
N ALA A 87 -1.73 10.37 5.17
CA ALA A 87 -0.71 11.13 5.91
C ALA A 87 -1.04 11.32 7.42
N ALA A 88 -2.33 11.47 7.78
CA ALA A 88 -2.74 11.64 9.16
C ALA A 88 -2.52 10.37 10.01
N HIS A 89 -2.68 9.19 9.42
CA HIS A 89 -2.39 7.90 10.06
C HIS A 89 -0.90 7.78 10.37
N TYR A 90 -0.04 7.98 9.37
CA TYR A 90 1.41 7.87 9.54
C TYR A 90 1.98 8.90 10.52
N GLN A 91 1.46 10.13 10.51
CA GLN A 91 1.85 11.14 11.48
C GLN A 91 1.55 10.72 12.93
N LYS A 92 0.41 10.05 13.16
CA LYS A 92 0.06 9.54 14.49
C LYS A 92 0.95 8.38 14.90
N ILE A 93 1.27 7.45 14.00
CA ILE A 93 2.20 6.34 14.26
C ILE A 93 3.55 6.92 14.68
N ARG A 94 4.14 7.84 13.88
CA ARG A 94 5.44 8.47 14.20
C ARG A 94 5.40 9.16 15.56
N THR A 95 4.32 9.90 15.85
CA THR A 95 4.16 10.59 17.14
C THR A 95 4.11 9.61 18.31
N ALA A 96 3.41 8.49 18.17
CA ALA A 96 3.33 7.47 19.22
C ALA A 96 4.68 6.76 19.44
N ILE A 97 5.41 6.45 18.36
CA ILE A 97 6.77 5.89 18.43
C ILE A 97 7.72 6.86 19.12
N GLU A 98 7.73 8.15 18.73
CA GLU A 98 8.58 9.18 19.35
C GLU A 98 8.25 9.40 20.83
N ALA A 99 6.98 9.30 21.19
CA ALA A 99 6.56 9.42 22.58
C ALA A 99 6.92 8.20 23.44
N ALA A 100 7.23 7.06 22.81
CA ALA A 100 7.40 5.76 23.45
C ALA A 100 6.20 5.39 24.37
N GLU A 101 4.99 5.83 23.99
CA GLU A 101 3.75 5.62 24.75
C GLU A 101 2.55 5.56 23.80
N GLY A 102 1.72 4.53 23.93
CA GLY A 102 0.46 4.39 23.17
C GLY A 102 0.66 4.03 21.70
N ALA A 103 1.86 3.57 21.30
CA ALA A 103 2.06 2.97 20.01
C ALA A 103 1.33 1.61 19.95
N PRO A 104 0.68 1.27 18.82
CA PRO A 104 0.00 -0.03 18.68
C PRO A 104 1.01 -1.16 18.49
N ASP A 105 0.54 -2.40 18.63
CA ASP A 105 1.34 -3.59 18.32
C ASP A 105 1.36 -3.85 16.81
N VAL A 106 0.20 -3.75 16.15
CA VAL A 106 0.01 -3.97 14.72
C VAL A 106 -0.55 -2.71 14.06
N VAL A 107 -0.08 -2.40 12.86
CA VAL A 107 -0.52 -1.25 12.08
C VAL A 107 -0.78 -1.64 10.63
N GLN A 108 -1.90 -1.20 10.08
CA GLN A 108 -2.08 -1.20 8.64
C GLN A 108 -1.12 -0.19 8.01
N MET A 109 -0.38 -0.62 6.97
CA MET A 109 0.66 0.18 6.34
C MET A 109 0.67 -0.02 4.82
N GLU A 110 0.47 1.07 4.08
CA GLU A 110 0.59 1.06 2.62
C GLU A 110 2.05 0.83 2.20
N TYR A 111 2.24 0.14 1.09
CA TYR A 111 3.56 -0.31 0.62
C TYR A 111 4.58 0.82 0.49
N GLN A 112 4.19 1.98 0.00
CA GLN A 112 5.10 3.12 -0.19
C GLN A 112 5.67 3.71 1.10
N TYR A 113 5.12 3.36 2.26
CA TYR A 113 5.61 3.84 3.56
C TYR A 113 6.53 2.86 4.29
N ILE A 114 6.53 1.58 3.91
CA ILE A 114 7.30 0.52 4.58
C ILE A 114 8.77 0.91 4.70
N ASN A 115 9.43 1.29 3.59
CA ASN A 115 10.84 1.64 3.59
C ASN A 115 11.19 2.77 4.57
N SER A 116 10.28 3.74 4.77
CA SER A 116 10.53 4.87 5.68
C SER A 116 10.48 4.49 7.16
N PHE A 117 9.66 3.50 7.50
CA PHE A 117 9.59 2.96 8.85
C PHE A 117 10.66 1.90 9.11
N ALA A 118 10.99 1.08 8.11
CA ALA A 118 12.09 0.11 8.17
C ALA A 118 13.45 0.81 8.36
N LEU A 119 13.72 1.90 7.61
CA LEU A 119 14.94 2.70 7.74
C LEU A 119 15.16 3.23 9.16
N THR A 120 14.09 3.56 9.88
CA THR A 120 14.15 4.05 11.26
C THR A 120 14.06 2.94 12.31
N GLU A 121 14.19 1.67 11.88
CA GLU A 121 14.07 0.49 12.75
C GLU A 121 12.77 0.48 13.56
N SER A 122 11.70 1.05 13.00
CA SER A 122 10.40 1.17 13.66
C SER A 122 9.52 -0.06 13.42
N LEU A 123 9.83 -0.87 12.41
CA LEU A 123 9.15 -2.12 12.10
C LEU A 123 9.97 -3.32 12.60
N LEU A 124 9.25 -4.34 13.03
CA LEU A 124 9.81 -5.62 13.34
C LEU A 124 10.10 -6.37 12.03
N ASP A 125 11.28 -6.97 11.91
CA ASP A 125 11.53 -7.99 10.89
C ASP A 125 10.76 -9.26 11.26
N LEU A 126 9.82 -9.65 10.41
CA LEU A 126 8.91 -10.78 10.63
C LEU A 126 9.50 -12.13 10.14
N ALA A 127 10.59 -12.12 9.37
CA ALA A 127 11.23 -13.36 8.88
C ALA A 127 11.65 -14.30 10.02
N PRO A 128 12.21 -13.82 11.16
CA PRO A 128 12.51 -14.69 12.32
C PRO A 128 11.29 -15.34 12.98
N TYR A 129 10.09 -14.89 12.62
CA TYR A 129 8.82 -15.46 13.11
C TYR A 129 8.19 -16.42 12.09
N GLY A 130 8.82 -16.60 10.90
CA GLY A 130 8.36 -17.50 9.84
C GLY A 130 7.60 -16.81 8.72
N ALA A 131 7.63 -15.47 8.63
CA ALA A 131 6.94 -14.75 7.56
C ALA A 131 7.52 -15.06 6.17
N ASP A 132 8.81 -15.34 6.06
CA ASP A 132 9.48 -15.71 4.81
C ASP A 132 8.94 -17.03 4.21
N GLU A 133 8.34 -17.90 5.00
CA GLU A 133 7.68 -19.13 4.52
C GLU A 133 6.39 -18.83 3.75
N LEU A 134 5.82 -17.62 3.88
CA LEU A 134 4.57 -17.21 3.23
C LEU A 134 4.77 -16.67 1.81
N GLU A 135 6.01 -16.45 1.34
CA GLU A 135 6.30 -15.87 0.02
C GLU A 135 5.48 -16.51 -1.10
N GLY A 136 5.41 -17.84 -1.13
CA GLY A 136 4.70 -18.59 -2.16
C GLY A 136 3.16 -18.48 -2.12
N ASP A 137 2.58 -17.95 -1.06
CA ASP A 137 1.15 -17.77 -0.91
C ASP A 137 0.63 -16.49 -1.59
N TYR A 138 1.51 -15.56 -1.90
CA TYR A 138 1.21 -14.25 -2.47
C TYR A 138 1.69 -14.13 -3.91
N VAL A 139 1.13 -13.18 -4.65
CA VAL A 139 1.67 -12.81 -5.96
C VAL A 139 3.04 -12.15 -5.82
N ASP A 140 4.00 -12.50 -6.67
CA ASP A 140 5.42 -12.14 -6.54
C ASP A 140 5.65 -10.62 -6.38
N TRP A 141 4.96 -9.81 -7.20
CA TRP A 141 5.13 -8.35 -7.15
C TRP A 141 4.66 -7.72 -5.84
N VAL A 142 3.70 -8.35 -5.16
CA VAL A 142 3.22 -7.89 -3.85
C VAL A 142 4.21 -8.26 -2.75
N TRP A 143 4.73 -9.48 -2.78
CA TRP A 143 5.72 -9.92 -1.81
C TRP A 143 6.97 -9.02 -1.82
N ASN A 144 7.39 -8.60 -3.01
CA ASN A 144 8.51 -7.66 -3.17
C ASN A 144 8.24 -6.27 -2.57
N GLN A 145 6.98 -5.90 -2.33
CA GLN A 145 6.66 -4.62 -1.66
C GLN A 145 6.87 -4.65 -0.15
N VAL A 146 6.84 -5.83 0.46
CA VAL A 146 6.94 -6.00 1.93
C VAL A 146 8.27 -6.63 2.36
N SER A 147 9.06 -7.15 1.42
CA SER A 147 10.32 -7.86 1.71
C SER A 147 11.53 -7.15 1.10
N LYS A 148 12.64 -7.15 1.83
CA LYS A 148 13.91 -6.56 1.39
C LYS A 148 15.08 -7.31 2.01
N ASP A 149 16.04 -7.79 1.19
CA ASP A 149 17.28 -8.43 1.64
C ASP A 149 17.07 -9.58 2.65
N GLY A 150 15.94 -10.29 2.53
CA GLY A 150 15.59 -11.42 3.40
C GLY A 150 14.83 -11.02 4.68
N ALA A 151 14.61 -9.73 4.93
CA ALA A 151 13.69 -9.27 5.96
C ALA A 151 12.26 -9.13 5.39
N VAL A 152 11.25 -9.29 6.24
CA VAL A 152 9.83 -9.11 5.90
C VAL A 152 9.22 -8.10 6.88
N TYR A 153 8.70 -6.98 6.38
CA TYR A 153 8.23 -5.88 7.21
C TYR A 153 6.72 -5.74 7.32
N GLY A 154 5.95 -6.60 6.65
CA GLY A 154 4.50 -6.63 6.74
C GLY A 154 3.91 -7.86 6.05
N ILE A 155 2.68 -8.21 6.41
CA ILE A 155 1.93 -9.27 5.74
C ILE A 155 0.93 -8.60 4.80
N PRO A 156 0.99 -8.86 3.47
CA PRO A 156 0.15 -8.16 2.50
C PRO A 156 -1.35 -8.39 2.75
N GLN A 157 -2.13 -7.30 2.75
CA GLN A 157 -3.56 -7.30 3.04
C GLN A 157 -4.42 -7.09 1.80
N ASP A 158 -4.15 -6.03 1.04
CA ASP A 158 -4.86 -5.69 -0.18
C ASP A 158 -3.92 -5.11 -1.24
N VAL A 159 -4.38 -5.11 -2.49
CA VAL A 159 -3.62 -4.62 -3.62
C VAL A 159 -4.48 -3.86 -4.62
N GLY A 160 -3.84 -3.05 -5.43
CA GLY A 160 -4.50 -2.20 -6.40
C GLY A 160 -4.00 -2.33 -7.84
N PRO A 161 -4.00 -3.54 -8.47
CA PRO A 161 -3.76 -3.63 -9.90
C PRO A 161 -4.78 -2.76 -10.65
N MET A 162 -4.30 -1.95 -11.62
CA MET A 162 -5.14 -0.95 -12.26
C MET A 162 -5.95 -1.50 -13.43
N GLY A 163 -7.19 -1.03 -13.53
CA GLY A 163 -8.10 -1.26 -14.64
C GLY A 163 -8.82 0.02 -15.05
N ASN A 164 -9.74 -0.14 -15.98
CA ASN A 164 -10.59 0.93 -16.51
C ASN A 164 -12.05 0.64 -16.19
N LEU A 165 -12.64 1.38 -15.24
CA LEU A 165 -14.08 1.39 -15.02
C LEU A 165 -14.73 2.42 -15.93
N TYR A 166 -15.74 2.04 -16.72
CA TYR A 166 -16.35 2.94 -17.68
C TYR A 166 -17.86 2.83 -17.76
N ARG A 167 -18.52 3.93 -18.13
CA ARG A 167 -19.95 4.06 -18.37
C ARG A 167 -20.29 3.61 -19.79
N GLU A 168 -20.79 2.38 -19.91
CA GLU A 168 -21.20 1.80 -21.20
C GLU A 168 -22.24 2.69 -21.92
N ASP A 169 -23.19 3.27 -21.18
CA ASP A 169 -24.22 4.13 -21.75
C ASP A 169 -23.66 5.46 -22.30
N ILE A 170 -22.59 6.01 -21.71
CA ILE A 170 -21.93 7.22 -22.19
C ILE A 170 -21.09 6.91 -23.43
N LEU A 171 -20.29 5.84 -23.38
CA LEU A 171 -19.53 5.37 -24.54
C LEU A 171 -20.46 5.03 -25.71
N GLY A 172 -21.57 4.35 -25.45
CA GLY A 172 -22.58 4.01 -26.45
C GLY A 172 -23.19 5.22 -27.16
N LYS A 173 -23.43 6.36 -26.44
CA LYS A 173 -23.87 7.63 -27.07
C LYS A 173 -22.81 8.22 -28.00
N ALA A 174 -21.55 7.93 -27.78
CA ALA A 174 -20.42 8.30 -28.66
C ALA A 174 -20.18 7.28 -29.79
N GLY A 175 -20.99 6.21 -29.87
CA GLY A 175 -20.85 5.15 -30.89
C GLY A 175 -19.79 4.12 -30.57
N ILE A 176 -19.32 4.07 -29.32
CA ILE A 176 -18.29 3.16 -28.84
C ILE A 176 -18.98 1.98 -28.14
N THR A 177 -18.73 0.76 -28.62
CA THR A 177 -19.39 -0.45 -28.13
C THR A 177 -18.50 -1.33 -27.25
N GLU A 178 -17.19 -1.10 -27.27
CA GLU A 178 -16.19 -1.83 -26.49
C GLU A 178 -15.23 -0.82 -25.84
N ALA A 179 -14.61 -1.19 -24.73
CA ALA A 179 -13.59 -0.36 -24.11
C ALA A 179 -12.39 -0.15 -25.06
N PRO A 180 -11.78 1.03 -25.12
CA PRO A 180 -10.56 1.24 -25.88
C PRO A 180 -9.44 0.32 -25.41
N ALA A 181 -8.86 -0.45 -26.33
CA ALA A 181 -7.81 -1.42 -26.02
C ALA A 181 -6.40 -0.79 -25.99
N THR A 182 -6.22 0.35 -26.64
CA THR A 182 -4.94 1.06 -26.69
C THR A 182 -5.08 2.52 -26.26
N TRP A 183 -3.96 3.15 -25.83
CA TRP A 183 -3.96 4.58 -25.49
C TRP A 183 -4.28 5.48 -26.70
N GLU A 184 -4.00 5.03 -27.94
CA GLU A 184 -4.42 5.75 -29.16
C GLU A 184 -5.94 5.69 -29.35
N GLU A 185 -6.53 4.51 -29.17
CA GLU A 185 -7.99 4.35 -29.20
C GLU A 185 -8.67 5.11 -28.06
N TYR A 186 -8.04 5.15 -26.87
CA TYR A 186 -8.55 5.89 -25.73
C TYR A 186 -8.61 7.40 -26.00
N ALA A 187 -7.58 7.98 -26.63
CA ALA A 187 -7.59 9.38 -27.05
C ALA A 187 -8.70 9.66 -28.08
N THR A 188 -8.88 8.75 -29.04
CA THR A 188 -9.96 8.83 -30.06
C THR A 188 -11.33 8.74 -29.41
N ALA A 189 -11.50 7.84 -28.45
CA ALA A 189 -12.72 7.71 -27.66
C ALA A 189 -13.01 8.95 -26.85
N ALA A 190 -11.98 9.59 -26.27
CA ALA A 190 -12.11 10.82 -25.50
C ALA A 190 -12.71 11.96 -26.34
N GLU A 191 -12.25 12.13 -27.59
CA GLU A 191 -12.81 13.11 -28.53
C GLU A 191 -14.28 12.83 -28.85
N ALA A 192 -14.60 11.57 -29.15
CA ALA A 192 -15.96 11.14 -29.47
C ALA A 192 -16.92 11.33 -28.28
N VAL A 193 -16.51 10.94 -27.08
CA VAL A 193 -17.28 11.12 -25.83
C VAL A 193 -17.51 12.59 -25.56
N LYS A 194 -16.47 13.42 -25.61
CA LYS A 194 -16.59 14.86 -25.39
C LYS A 194 -17.55 15.52 -26.38
N SER A 195 -17.42 15.18 -27.65
CA SER A 195 -18.28 15.71 -28.71
C SER A 195 -19.75 15.28 -28.58
N ALA A 196 -19.99 14.03 -28.23
CA ALA A 196 -21.36 13.47 -28.19
C ALA A 196 -22.12 13.82 -26.91
N THR A 197 -21.42 13.92 -25.77
CA THR A 197 -22.05 13.99 -24.44
C THR A 197 -21.61 15.18 -23.60
N GLY A 198 -20.47 15.80 -23.91
CA GLY A 198 -19.84 16.83 -23.09
C GLY A 198 -19.07 16.28 -21.89
N SER A 199 -19.11 14.96 -21.64
CA SER A 199 -18.38 14.32 -20.55
C SER A 199 -16.88 14.29 -20.85
N TYR A 200 -16.06 14.25 -19.81
CA TYR A 200 -14.65 13.87 -19.90
C TYR A 200 -14.54 12.36 -20.00
N ILE A 201 -13.50 11.84 -20.69
CA ILE A 201 -13.27 10.39 -20.74
C ILE A 201 -12.91 9.85 -19.34
N SER A 202 -12.10 10.60 -18.58
CA SER A 202 -11.70 10.35 -17.19
C SER A 202 -11.23 11.65 -16.54
N ASN A 203 -10.60 11.56 -15.36
CA ASN A 203 -9.81 12.63 -14.78
C ASN A 203 -8.36 12.18 -14.53
N LEU A 204 -7.44 13.13 -14.49
CA LEU A 204 -6.08 12.97 -13.98
C LEU A 204 -5.95 13.85 -12.75
N ALA A 205 -5.80 13.23 -11.58
CA ALA A 205 -5.88 13.94 -10.31
C ALA A 205 -4.59 14.72 -10.01
N PRO A 206 -4.68 16.01 -9.60
CA PRO A 206 -3.51 16.80 -9.25
C PRO A 206 -3.01 16.55 -7.82
N ASN A 207 -3.79 15.86 -7.00
CA ASN A 207 -3.56 15.67 -5.56
C ASN A 207 -3.13 14.24 -5.21
N ASP A 208 -2.88 13.37 -6.19
CA ASP A 208 -2.48 11.98 -5.93
C ASP A 208 -1.35 11.53 -6.86
N ALA A 209 -0.17 11.35 -6.29
CA ALA A 209 0.98 10.79 -6.98
C ALA A 209 0.77 9.31 -7.36
N GLY A 210 -0.05 8.57 -6.60
CA GLY A 210 -0.25 7.13 -6.77
C GLY A 210 -0.80 6.78 -8.15
N GLN A 211 -1.79 7.54 -8.66
CA GLN A 211 -2.32 7.34 -10.01
C GLN A 211 -1.23 7.50 -11.08
N ILE A 212 -0.41 8.54 -10.97
CA ILE A 212 0.66 8.82 -11.94
C ILE A 212 1.74 7.74 -11.86
N LEU A 213 2.17 7.36 -10.66
CA LEU A 213 3.18 6.32 -10.46
C LEU A 213 2.70 4.97 -11.02
N ALA A 214 1.44 4.63 -10.84
CA ALA A 214 0.86 3.41 -11.40
C ALA A 214 0.80 3.42 -12.94
N LEU A 215 0.49 4.57 -13.56
CA LEU A 215 0.54 4.72 -15.02
C LEU A 215 1.99 4.65 -15.56
N LEU A 216 2.96 5.17 -14.81
CA LEU A 216 4.39 5.01 -15.13
C LEU A 216 4.83 3.55 -14.97
N TRP A 217 4.36 2.87 -13.93
CA TRP A 217 4.61 1.44 -13.72
C TRP A 217 4.10 0.61 -14.91
N GLN A 218 2.84 0.84 -15.35
CA GLN A 218 2.32 0.22 -16.57
C GLN A 218 3.20 0.49 -17.81
N ALA A 219 3.78 1.67 -17.90
CA ALA A 219 4.67 2.05 -19.02
C ALA A 219 6.06 1.38 -18.95
N GLY A 220 6.31 0.55 -17.94
CA GLY A 220 7.60 -0.12 -17.71
C GLY A 220 8.64 0.76 -17.02
N GLU A 221 8.21 1.92 -16.45
CA GLU A 221 9.10 2.81 -15.73
C GLU A 221 9.36 2.31 -14.30
N LYS A 222 10.59 2.47 -13.86
CA LYS A 222 11.06 2.20 -12.49
C LYS A 222 11.66 3.49 -11.94
N PRO A 223 10.78 4.43 -11.50
CA PRO A 223 11.22 5.77 -11.15
C PRO A 223 12.09 5.83 -9.91
N PHE A 224 12.08 4.79 -9.11
CA PHE A 224 12.79 4.72 -7.83
C PHE A 224 13.61 3.45 -7.69
N SER A 225 14.72 3.56 -6.95
CA SER A 225 15.41 2.42 -6.36
C SER A 225 15.92 2.79 -4.97
N TYR A 226 16.05 1.79 -4.12
CA TYR A 226 16.57 1.94 -2.78
C TYR A 226 17.33 0.67 -2.37
N ASP A 227 18.57 0.83 -1.93
CA ASP A 227 19.45 -0.30 -1.58
C ASP A 227 19.19 -0.90 -0.18
N GLY A 228 18.22 -0.36 0.55
CA GLY A 228 17.92 -0.78 1.92
C GLY A 228 18.75 -0.05 2.99
N ASP A 229 19.72 0.79 2.62
CA ASP A 229 20.60 1.53 3.54
C ASP A 229 20.69 3.02 3.16
N GLN A 230 21.64 3.42 2.36
CA GLN A 230 21.93 4.84 2.12
C GLN A 230 21.92 5.27 0.64
N THR A 231 21.68 4.36 -0.29
CA THR A 231 21.67 4.69 -1.72
C THR A 231 20.26 4.66 -2.29
N VAL A 232 19.89 5.73 -2.96
CA VAL A 232 18.61 5.85 -3.66
C VAL A 232 18.82 6.23 -5.12
N GLY A 233 18.00 5.67 -5.99
CA GLY A 233 17.88 6.13 -7.38
C GLY A 233 16.58 6.89 -7.55
N VAL A 234 16.63 8.02 -8.27
CA VAL A 234 15.47 8.85 -8.61
C VAL A 234 15.49 9.14 -10.08
N ASN A 235 14.50 8.69 -10.83
CA ASN A 235 14.38 8.87 -12.28
C ASN A 235 12.92 9.08 -12.70
N VAL A 236 12.22 9.99 -12.03
CA VAL A 236 10.81 10.30 -12.33
C VAL A 236 10.64 11.07 -13.64
N ASN A 237 11.70 11.66 -14.19
CA ASN A 237 11.69 12.49 -15.37
C ASN A 237 12.38 11.88 -16.59
N SER A 238 12.40 10.53 -16.67
CA SER A 238 12.93 9.81 -17.83
C SER A 238 12.25 10.25 -19.12
N ASP A 239 12.86 9.97 -20.27
CA ASP A 239 12.24 10.24 -21.57
C ASP A 239 10.87 9.53 -21.70
N ARG A 240 10.77 8.30 -21.21
CA ARG A 240 9.52 7.54 -21.24
C ARG A 240 8.46 8.12 -20.30
N ALA A 241 8.82 8.53 -19.08
CA ALA A 241 7.91 9.21 -18.18
C ALA A 241 7.39 10.53 -18.82
N LYS A 242 8.26 11.28 -19.48
CA LYS A 242 7.86 12.49 -20.23
C LYS A 242 6.96 12.20 -21.42
N GLU A 243 7.14 11.07 -22.13
CA GLU A 243 6.22 10.63 -23.17
C GLU A 243 4.82 10.32 -22.59
N VAL A 244 4.76 9.57 -21.50
CA VAL A 244 3.50 9.26 -20.79
C VAL A 244 2.79 10.55 -20.37
N MET A 245 3.50 11.46 -19.70
CA MET A 245 2.91 12.71 -19.25
C MET A 245 2.59 13.67 -20.42
N GLY A 246 3.34 13.62 -21.51
CA GLY A 246 3.02 14.34 -22.74
C GLY A 246 1.70 13.91 -23.38
N TYR A 247 1.39 12.61 -23.36
CA TYR A 247 0.09 12.10 -23.79
C TYR A 247 -1.05 12.68 -22.94
N TRP A 248 -0.92 12.65 -21.61
CA TRP A 248 -1.93 13.22 -20.70
C TRP A 248 -2.06 14.74 -20.85
N GLN A 249 -0.95 15.44 -21.05
CA GLN A 249 -0.96 16.88 -21.31
C GLN A 249 -1.75 17.24 -22.57
N ASP A 250 -1.60 16.47 -23.67
CA ASP A 250 -2.39 16.68 -24.90
C ASP A 250 -3.89 16.55 -24.62
N LEU A 251 -4.30 15.49 -23.92
CA LEU A 251 -5.72 15.27 -23.58
C LEU A 251 -6.28 16.38 -22.67
N ILE A 252 -5.49 16.85 -21.69
CA ILE A 252 -5.87 17.95 -20.79
C ILE A 252 -6.01 19.27 -21.58
N GLN A 253 -5.05 19.61 -22.45
CA GLN A 253 -5.07 20.84 -23.23
C GLN A 253 -6.22 20.88 -24.25
N ARG A 254 -6.64 19.72 -24.74
CA ARG A 254 -7.79 19.54 -25.62
C ARG A 254 -9.13 19.46 -24.86
N ASP A 255 -9.12 19.63 -23.53
CA ASP A 255 -10.29 19.53 -22.65
C ASP A 255 -11.03 18.18 -22.74
N LEU A 256 -10.27 17.07 -22.90
CA LEU A 256 -10.80 15.71 -23.01
C LEU A 256 -10.73 14.96 -21.68
N VAL A 257 -9.80 15.32 -20.81
CA VAL A 257 -9.60 14.80 -19.45
C VAL A 257 -9.77 15.95 -18.45
N SER A 258 -10.47 15.68 -17.36
CA SER A 258 -10.61 16.63 -16.24
C SER A 258 -9.37 16.62 -15.36
N VAL A 259 -9.12 17.73 -14.67
CA VAL A 259 -8.07 17.89 -13.66
C VAL A 259 -8.66 18.17 -12.27
N ASP A 260 -9.84 17.63 -12.00
CA ASP A 260 -10.43 17.76 -10.68
C ASP A 260 -9.63 16.94 -9.65
N PRO A 261 -9.47 17.42 -8.41
CA PRO A 261 -8.99 16.59 -7.31
C PRO A 261 -9.92 15.40 -7.09
N ASP A 262 -9.33 14.22 -6.95
CA ASP A 262 -10.09 12.99 -6.66
C ASP A 262 -10.43 12.83 -5.16
N PHE A 263 -11.18 11.78 -4.84
CA PHE A 263 -11.63 11.43 -3.48
C PHE A 263 -12.38 12.53 -2.73
N THR A 264 -12.87 13.55 -3.44
CA THR A 264 -13.77 14.58 -2.89
C THR A 264 -15.23 14.23 -3.16
N ASP A 265 -16.14 14.71 -2.30
CA ASP A 265 -17.60 14.54 -2.52
C ASP A 265 -18.03 15.03 -3.91
N GLN A 266 -17.45 16.12 -4.39
CA GLN A 266 -17.75 16.69 -5.70
C GLN A 266 -17.28 15.79 -6.84
N TRP A 267 -16.11 15.14 -6.68
CA TRP A 267 -15.57 14.21 -7.65
C TRP A 267 -16.43 12.94 -7.74
N TYR A 268 -16.80 12.34 -6.60
CA TYR A 268 -17.72 11.20 -6.55
C TYR A 268 -19.07 11.51 -7.18
N GLN A 269 -19.62 12.70 -6.92
CA GLN A 269 -20.84 13.17 -7.62
C GLN A 269 -20.60 13.29 -9.13
N GLY A 270 -19.40 13.67 -9.55
CA GLY A 270 -19.02 13.72 -10.97
C GLY A 270 -19.10 12.35 -11.65
N LEU A 271 -18.62 11.29 -10.98
CA LEU A 271 -18.76 9.89 -11.45
C LEU A 271 -20.25 9.49 -11.55
N ALA A 272 -21.02 9.72 -10.49
CA ALA A 272 -22.45 9.40 -10.45
C ALA A 272 -23.26 10.12 -11.55
N ASN A 273 -22.99 11.40 -11.79
CA ASN A 273 -23.71 12.22 -12.74
C ASN A 273 -23.20 12.12 -14.20
N GLY A 274 -22.15 11.35 -14.44
CA GLY A 274 -21.58 11.16 -15.78
C GLY A 274 -20.77 12.37 -16.27
N LYS A 275 -20.22 13.18 -15.38
CA LYS A 275 -19.20 14.18 -15.71
C LYS A 275 -17.96 13.50 -16.30
N TYR A 276 -17.61 12.35 -15.75
CA TYR A 276 -16.57 11.44 -16.25
C TYR A 276 -17.22 10.20 -16.84
N ALA A 277 -16.79 9.79 -18.02
CA ALA A 277 -17.25 8.58 -18.69
C ALA A 277 -16.54 7.33 -18.16
N GLY A 278 -15.45 7.49 -17.44
CA GLY A 278 -14.68 6.41 -16.86
C GLY A 278 -13.80 6.87 -15.70
N TRP A 279 -13.22 5.89 -15.04
CA TRP A 279 -12.25 6.05 -13.98
C TRP A 279 -11.17 4.99 -14.15
N LEU A 280 -9.95 5.44 -14.48
CA LEU A 280 -8.78 4.58 -14.47
C LEU A 280 -8.38 4.42 -13.01
N THR A 281 -8.60 3.24 -12.46
CA THR A 281 -8.50 2.99 -11.03
C THR A 281 -8.00 1.58 -10.73
N ALA A 282 -7.70 1.37 -9.47
CA ALA A 282 -7.24 0.11 -8.94
C ALA A 282 -8.40 -0.87 -8.62
N ALA A 283 -8.06 -2.12 -8.31
CA ALA A 283 -9.00 -3.19 -7.99
C ALA A 283 -9.88 -2.92 -6.76
N TRP A 284 -9.48 -1.99 -5.88
CA TRP A 284 -10.32 -1.49 -4.78
C TRP A 284 -11.37 -0.45 -5.26
N GLY A 285 -11.19 0.15 -6.44
CA GLY A 285 -12.11 1.17 -6.98
C GLY A 285 -13.55 0.73 -7.17
N PRO A 286 -13.84 -0.51 -7.62
CA PRO A 286 -15.19 -1.00 -7.82
C PRO A 286 -16.12 -0.85 -6.62
N VAL A 287 -15.67 -1.12 -5.40
CA VAL A 287 -16.50 -1.00 -4.19
C VAL A 287 -16.81 0.45 -3.86
N PHE A 288 -15.83 1.35 -3.99
CA PHE A 288 -16.05 2.78 -3.76
C PHE A 288 -17.03 3.38 -4.77
N LEU A 289 -16.92 2.98 -6.04
CA LEU A 289 -17.83 3.43 -7.08
C LEU A 289 -19.25 2.92 -6.84
N GLN A 290 -19.41 1.68 -6.46
CA GLN A 290 -20.71 1.10 -6.09
C GLN A 290 -21.34 1.84 -4.89
N GLY A 291 -20.56 2.16 -3.88
CA GLY A 291 -21.00 2.89 -2.69
C GLY A 291 -21.40 4.33 -2.96
N THR A 292 -20.75 5.01 -3.91
CA THR A 292 -20.93 6.44 -4.17
C THR A 292 -21.84 6.74 -5.37
N ALA A 293 -21.96 5.82 -6.33
CA ALA A 293 -22.73 5.98 -7.56
C ALA A 293 -23.84 4.93 -7.73
N GLY A 294 -24.41 4.42 -6.64
CA GLY A 294 -25.35 3.29 -6.61
C GLY A 294 -26.55 3.44 -7.56
N GLU A 295 -27.04 4.65 -7.81
CA GLU A 295 -28.13 4.92 -8.76
C GLU A 295 -27.76 4.63 -10.23
N THR A 296 -26.47 4.42 -10.54
CA THR A 296 -25.97 4.09 -11.86
C THR A 296 -25.70 2.58 -12.04
N SER A 297 -26.23 1.76 -11.15
CA SER A 297 -26.13 0.29 -11.21
C SER A 297 -26.53 -0.24 -12.58
N GLY A 298 -25.74 -1.19 -13.09
CA GLY A 298 -25.93 -1.80 -14.41
C GLY A 298 -25.36 -1.00 -15.58
N LEU A 299 -24.95 0.26 -15.37
CA LEU A 299 -24.42 1.14 -16.43
C LEU A 299 -22.89 1.11 -16.54
N TRP A 300 -22.21 0.54 -15.57
CA TRP A 300 -20.75 0.45 -15.53
C TRP A 300 -20.25 -0.88 -16.05
N ARG A 301 -19.03 -0.87 -16.58
CA ARG A 301 -18.24 -2.05 -16.95
C ARG A 301 -16.80 -1.85 -16.50
N ALA A 302 -16.06 -2.96 -16.39
CA ALA A 302 -14.64 -2.96 -16.15
C ALA A 302 -13.90 -3.55 -17.33
N ALA A 303 -12.69 -3.06 -17.61
CA ALA A 303 -11.78 -3.56 -18.62
C ALA A 303 -10.33 -3.40 -18.12
N GLU A 304 -9.38 -4.02 -18.82
CA GLU A 304 -7.96 -3.71 -18.66
C GLU A 304 -7.69 -2.22 -18.93
N LEU A 305 -6.57 -1.71 -18.42
CA LEU A 305 -6.08 -0.42 -18.89
C LEU A 305 -5.82 -0.46 -20.39
N PRO A 306 -6.01 0.67 -21.12
CA PRO A 306 -5.52 0.77 -22.49
C PRO A 306 -4.03 0.46 -22.54
N GLN A 307 -3.57 -0.25 -23.55
CA GLN A 307 -2.18 -0.70 -23.70
C GLN A 307 -1.38 0.22 -24.63
N TYR A 308 -0.05 0.19 -24.51
CA TYR A 308 0.84 0.94 -25.43
C TYR A 308 1.02 0.24 -26.77
N GLY A 309 0.83 -1.08 -26.84
CA GLY A 309 0.90 -1.88 -28.06
C GLY A 309 -0.30 -2.83 -28.20
N GLU A 310 -0.65 -3.18 -29.47
CA GLU A 310 -1.71 -4.14 -29.73
C GLU A 310 -1.33 -5.54 -29.17
N GLY A 311 -2.24 -6.13 -28.41
CA GLY A 311 -2.09 -7.48 -27.84
C GLY A 311 -1.16 -7.54 -26.61
N GLU A 312 -0.73 -6.42 -26.10
CA GLU A 312 -0.11 -6.34 -24.76
C GLU A 312 -1.17 -6.47 -23.67
N SER A 313 -0.76 -6.95 -22.51
CA SER A 313 -1.55 -6.95 -21.27
C SER A 313 -0.58 -6.66 -20.13
N VAL A 314 -0.46 -5.38 -19.76
CA VAL A 314 0.41 -4.88 -18.70
C VAL A 314 -0.38 -3.90 -17.85
N SER A 315 -0.24 -3.99 -16.54
CA SER A 315 -0.83 -3.05 -15.61
C SER A 315 0.22 -2.50 -14.64
N GLY A 316 -0.14 -1.42 -13.96
CA GLY A 316 0.56 -0.92 -12.79
C GLY A 316 -0.28 -1.17 -11.54
N ASN A 317 0.28 -0.82 -10.39
CA ASN A 317 -0.41 -0.90 -9.11
C ASN A 317 -0.60 0.49 -8.50
N TRP A 318 -1.80 0.77 -8.00
CA TRP A 318 -2.12 2.00 -7.29
C TRP A 318 -2.63 1.67 -5.88
N GLY A 319 -1.83 2.00 -4.86
CA GLY A 319 -2.15 1.72 -3.46
C GLY A 319 -1.94 0.26 -3.08
N GLY A 320 -2.72 -0.19 -2.13
CA GLY A 320 -2.57 -1.45 -1.45
C GLY A 320 -1.81 -1.31 -0.14
N SER A 321 -2.03 -2.26 0.77
CA SER A 321 -1.50 -2.20 2.13
C SER A 321 -1.12 -3.57 2.67
N SER A 322 -0.41 -3.54 3.79
CA SER A 322 -0.03 -4.69 4.61
C SER A 322 -0.34 -4.41 6.07
N ASP A 323 -0.32 -5.43 6.90
CA ASP A 323 -0.26 -5.27 8.34
C ASP A 323 1.18 -5.49 8.82
N ALA A 324 1.76 -4.45 9.40
CA ALA A 324 3.12 -4.44 9.93
C ALA A 324 3.10 -4.47 11.47
N VAL A 325 4.11 -5.09 12.06
CA VAL A 325 4.30 -5.12 13.51
C VAL A 325 5.32 -4.06 13.91
N LEU A 326 5.00 -3.22 14.90
CA LEU A 326 5.94 -2.22 15.39
C LEU A 326 7.03 -2.87 16.26
N ALA A 327 8.28 -2.44 16.07
CA ALA A 327 9.43 -2.95 16.84
C ALA A 327 9.32 -2.66 18.36
N SER A 328 8.45 -1.74 18.76
CA SER A 328 8.18 -1.39 20.17
C SER A 328 7.18 -2.31 20.88
N THR A 329 6.58 -3.29 20.18
CA THR A 329 5.65 -4.23 20.82
C THR A 329 6.33 -5.06 21.91
N GLU A 330 5.62 -5.31 23.00
CA GLU A 330 6.05 -6.24 24.06
C GLU A 330 5.65 -7.70 23.73
N ASN A 331 4.81 -7.91 22.68
CA ASN A 331 4.21 -9.20 22.33
C ASN A 331 4.48 -9.58 20.86
N PRO A 332 5.73 -9.65 20.40
CA PRO A 332 6.05 -9.74 18.97
C PRO A 332 5.48 -11.01 18.30
N ILE A 333 5.46 -12.15 19.00
CA ILE A 333 4.91 -13.40 18.44
C ILE A 333 3.40 -13.28 18.26
N ALA A 334 2.66 -12.86 19.29
CA ALA A 334 1.21 -12.73 19.21
C ALA A 334 0.78 -11.66 18.18
N ALA A 335 1.53 -10.54 18.08
CA ALA A 335 1.29 -9.49 17.10
C ALA A 335 1.52 -9.99 15.66
N TYR A 336 2.59 -10.75 15.41
CA TYR A 336 2.85 -11.38 14.13
C TYR A 336 1.76 -12.40 13.77
N GLU A 337 1.37 -13.28 14.71
CA GLU A 337 0.34 -14.28 14.46
C GLU A 337 -1.02 -13.63 14.17
N LEU A 338 -1.35 -12.49 14.78
CA LEU A 338 -2.54 -11.70 14.43
C LEU A 338 -2.45 -11.19 12.99
N ALA A 339 -1.36 -10.51 12.61
CA ALA A 339 -1.17 -9.98 11.27
C ALA A 339 -1.20 -11.10 10.21
N LYS A 340 -0.53 -12.21 10.48
CA LYS A 340 -0.53 -13.40 9.62
C LYS A 340 -1.92 -14.01 9.50
N TRP A 341 -2.63 -14.21 10.62
CA TRP A 341 -3.95 -14.84 10.61
C TRP A 341 -4.95 -14.00 9.81
N ILE A 342 -4.99 -12.70 10.03
CA ILE A 342 -5.88 -11.78 9.30
C ILE A 342 -5.61 -11.87 7.78
N ASN A 343 -4.35 -11.90 7.36
CA ASN A 343 -3.95 -11.69 5.97
C ASN A 343 -3.52 -12.98 5.22
N ASN A 344 -3.46 -14.12 5.90
CA ASN A 344 -3.08 -15.40 5.27
C ASN A 344 -4.05 -16.55 5.57
N ASP A 345 -4.79 -16.52 6.70
CA ASP A 345 -5.79 -17.55 6.92
C ASP A 345 -6.94 -17.44 5.91
N LYS A 346 -7.26 -18.56 5.25
CA LYS A 346 -8.26 -18.56 4.17
C LYS A 346 -9.66 -18.16 4.62
N ALA A 347 -10.06 -18.44 5.86
CA ALA A 347 -11.38 -18.03 6.37
C ALA A 347 -11.45 -16.51 6.50
N SER A 348 -10.36 -15.86 6.93
CA SER A 348 -10.23 -14.41 7.00
C SER A 348 -10.16 -13.79 5.62
N THR A 349 -9.20 -14.20 4.79
CA THR A 349 -8.92 -13.58 3.49
C THR A 349 -10.05 -13.71 2.49
N LEU A 350 -10.73 -14.85 2.46
CA LEU A 350 -11.92 -15.04 1.62
C LEU A 350 -13.10 -14.18 2.10
N LYS A 351 -13.26 -14.00 3.41
CA LYS A 351 -14.27 -13.10 3.98
C LYS A 351 -13.99 -11.65 3.62
N PHE A 352 -12.75 -11.19 3.74
CA PHE A 352 -12.30 -9.89 3.25
C PHE A 352 -12.68 -9.65 1.80
N ALA A 353 -12.34 -10.61 0.94
CA ALA A 353 -12.54 -10.51 -0.49
C ALA A 353 -14.03 -10.51 -0.91
N THR A 354 -14.86 -11.31 -0.22
CA THR A 354 -16.26 -11.54 -0.62
C THR A 354 -17.29 -10.67 0.11
N GLU A 355 -17.00 -10.24 1.34
CA GLU A 355 -17.93 -9.49 2.17
C GLU A 355 -17.53 -8.01 2.32
N GLN A 356 -16.21 -7.70 2.40
CA GLN A 356 -15.69 -6.35 2.56
C GLN A 356 -15.13 -5.77 1.25
N PHE A 357 -14.99 -6.63 0.22
CA PHE A 357 -14.57 -6.24 -1.13
C PHE A 357 -13.17 -5.64 -1.21
N LEU A 358 -12.27 -6.02 -0.29
CA LEU A 358 -10.84 -5.77 -0.43
C LEU A 358 -10.25 -6.73 -1.45
N PHE A 359 -9.45 -6.21 -2.36
CA PHE A 359 -8.90 -7.05 -3.41
C PHE A 359 -7.69 -7.84 -2.89
N PRO A 360 -7.78 -9.19 -2.84
CA PRO A 360 -6.81 -10.01 -2.14
C PRO A 360 -5.49 -10.15 -2.90
N PRO A 361 -4.33 -10.20 -2.22
CA PRO A 361 -3.03 -10.52 -2.82
C PRO A 361 -2.70 -12.02 -2.81
N GLN A 362 -3.51 -12.87 -2.15
CA GLN A 362 -3.22 -14.30 -1.98
C GLN A 362 -3.60 -15.10 -3.22
N ASN A 363 -2.67 -15.95 -3.69
CA ASN A 363 -2.85 -16.76 -4.90
C ASN A 363 -4.08 -17.67 -4.83
N ASP A 364 -4.33 -18.31 -3.69
CA ASP A 364 -5.43 -19.24 -3.49
C ASP A 364 -6.81 -18.56 -3.42
N VAL A 365 -6.88 -17.29 -3.01
CA VAL A 365 -8.12 -16.48 -3.03
C VAL A 365 -8.38 -15.92 -4.41
N LEU A 366 -7.33 -15.46 -5.11
CA LEU A 366 -7.41 -14.96 -6.49
C LEU A 366 -7.91 -16.03 -7.49
N GLU A 367 -7.77 -17.31 -7.14
CA GLU A 367 -8.26 -18.45 -7.94
C GLU A 367 -9.54 -19.08 -7.37
N ASP A 368 -10.02 -18.63 -6.19
CA ASP A 368 -11.17 -19.25 -5.53
C ASP A 368 -12.48 -18.92 -6.26
N PRO A 369 -13.28 -19.95 -6.64
CA PRO A 369 -14.57 -19.73 -7.30
C PRO A 369 -15.54 -18.86 -6.52
N ALA A 370 -15.48 -18.84 -5.18
CA ALA A 370 -16.32 -17.98 -4.36
C ALA A 370 -16.01 -16.49 -4.56
N PHE A 371 -14.79 -16.16 -4.96
CA PHE A 371 -14.35 -14.82 -5.28
C PHE A 371 -14.48 -14.50 -6.77
N VAL A 372 -13.85 -15.29 -7.66
CA VAL A 372 -13.76 -14.96 -9.10
C VAL A 372 -15.07 -15.15 -9.85
N ASP A 373 -15.96 -16.04 -9.40
CA ASP A 373 -17.23 -16.33 -10.08
C ASP A 373 -18.37 -15.38 -9.69
N GLN A 374 -18.13 -14.42 -8.79
CA GLN A 374 -19.13 -13.43 -8.40
C GLN A 374 -19.55 -12.55 -9.57
N GLU A 375 -20.84 -12.56 -9.89
CA GLU A 375 -21.45 -11.65 -10.87
C GLU A 375 -21.82 -10.34 -10.15
N ALA A 376 -21.22 -9.22 -10.58
CA ALA A 376 -21.47 -7.92 -10.01
C ALA A 376 -22.64 -7.22 -10.72
N GLU A 377 -23.82 -7.14 -10.09
CA GLU A 377 -25.01 -6.49 -10.66
C GLU A 377 -24.72 -5.04 -11.06
N PHE A 378 -23.97 -4.31 -10.25
CA PHE A 378 -23.56 -2.93 -10.52
C PHE A 378 -22.82 -2.78 -11.85
N TYR A 379 -22.05 -3.81 -12.24
CA TYR A 379 -21.31 -3.91 -13.51
C TYR A 379 -22.04 -4.75 -14.57
N GLY A 380 -23.38 -4.80 -14.51
CA GLY A 380 -24.20 -5.48 -15.51
C GLY A 380 -24.03 -7.01 -15.53
N GLY A 381 -23.67 -7.60 -14.42
CA GLY A 381 -23.42 -9.05 -14.29
C GLY A 381 -22.00 -9.48 -14.70
N GLN A 382 -21.08 -8.52 -14.91
CA GLN A 382 -19.70 -8.85 -15.23
C GLN A 382 -18.99 -9.43 -13.98
N LYS A 383 -18.12 -10.43 -14.18
CA LYS A 383 -17.24 -10.98 -13.16
C LYS A 383 -16.01 -10.08 -12.99
N VAL A 384 -16.19 -8.98 -12.29
CA VAL A 384 -15.14 -7.95 -12.11
C VAL A 384 -13.94 -8.49 -11.35
N ASN A 385 -14.17 -9.34 -10.34
CA ASN A 385 -13.10 -9.96 -9.56
C ASN A 385 -12.21 -10.86 -10.44
N GLN A 386 -12.82 -11.66 -11.35
CA GLN A 386 -12.05 -12.46 -12.31
C GLN A 386 -11.15 -11.58 -13.18
N LEU A 387 -11.70 -10.50 -13.74
CA LEU A 387 -10.93 -9.57 -14.55
C LEU A 387 -9.73 -9.00 -13.80
N PHE A 388 -9.95 -8.49 -12.57
CA PHE A 388 -8.85 -7.92 -11.79
C PHE A 388 -7.85 -8.97 -11.30
N SER A 389 -8.26 -10.24 -11.09
CA SER A 389 -7.34 -11.34 -10.82
C SER A 389 -6.42 -11.60 -12.04
N GLU A 390 -6.97 -11.59 -13.25
CA GLU A 390 -6.19 -11.69 -14.49
C GLU A 390 -5.23 -10.49 -14.64
N ILE A 391 -5.69 -9.27 -14.39
CA ILE A 391 -4.88 -8.03 -14.41
C ILE A 391 -3.74 -8.10 -13.38
N SER A 392 -3.98 -8.61 -12.17
CA SER A 392 -2.95 -8.73 -11.11
C SER A 392 -1.74 -9.53 -11.57
N GLY A 393 -1.95 -10.57 -12.38
CA GLY A 393 -0.88 -11.36 -12.98
C GLY A 393 -0.04 -10.62 -14.03
N THR A 394 -0.38 -9.37 -14.38
CA THR A 394 0.30 -8.58 -15.43
C THR A 394 1.12 -7.40 -14.89
N VAL A 395 1.15 -7.22 -13.58
CA VAL A 395 1.93 -6.16 -12.91
C VAL A 395 3.41 -6.58 -12.82
N ASP A 396 4.33 -5.69 -13.23
CA ASP A 396 5.78 -5.94 -13.14
C ASP A 396 6.21 -6.04 -11.66
N ALA A 397 7.00 -7.06 -11.32
CA ALA A 397 7.42 -7.32 -9.95
C ALA A 397 8.52 -6.38 -9.43
N ASP A 398 9.24 -5.73 -10.33
CA ASP A 398 10.41 -4.92 -9.98
C ASP A 398 10.06 -3.44 -9.79
N PHE A 399 9.23 -3.07 -8.84
CA PHE A 399 8.94 -1.68 -8.50
C PHE A 399 9.33 -1.39 -7.06
N ASP A 400 10.10 -0.34 -6.85
CA ASP A 400 10.65 0.03 -5.54
C ASP A 400 10.13 1.40 -5.08
N TRP A 401 10.19 1.68 -3.78
CA TRP A 401 9.78 2.93 -3.16
C TRP A 401 10.95 3.59 -2.44
N LEU A 402 10.99 4.93 -2.50
CA LEU A 402 11.97 5.69 -1.73
C LEU A 402 11.66 5.61 -0.21
N PRO A 403 12.69 5.66 0.65
CA PRO A 403 12.48 5.66 2.11
C PRO A 403 11.94 7.00 2.65
N TYR A 404 11.52 7.91 1.79
CA TYR A 404 10.94 9.22 2.12
C TYR A 404 9.72 9.57 1.25
N MET A 405 8.85 8.58 0.98
CA MET A 405 7.66 8.79 0.13
C MET A 405 6.64 9.76 0.74
N ASP A 406 6.64 10.04 2.04
CA ASP A 406 5.89 11.17 2.60
C ASP A 406 6.25 12.49 1.90
N TYR A 407 7.56 12.73 1.71
CA TYR A 407 8.04 13.88 0.95
C TYR A 407 7.77 13.71 -0.54
N GLY A 408 7.87 12.49 -1.05
CA GLY A 408 7.56 12.17 -2.45
C GLY A 408 6.15 12.62 -2.84
N TYR A 409 5.15 12.26 -2.05
CA TYR A 409 3.76 12.64 -2.30
C TYR A 409 3.51 14.14 -2.13
N SER A 410 4.02 14.76 -1.04
CA SER A 410 3.83 16.20 -0.83
C SER A 410 4.53 17.04 -1.91
N SER A 411 5.73 16.67 -2.32
CA SER A 411 6.48 17.38 -3.39
C SER A 411 5.87 17.17 -4.78
N PHE A 412 5.16 16.05 -5.00
CA PHE A 412 4.37 15.84 -6.21
C PHE A 412 3.27 16.89 -6.36
N GLU A 413 2.50 17.17 -5.29
CA GLU A 413 1.44 18.17 -5.33
C GLU A 413 1.98 19.57 -5.69
N ASP A 414 3.16 19.93 -5.18
CA ASP A 414 3.81 21.22 -5.42
C ASP A 414 4.42 21.36 -6.83
N SER A 415 4.64 20.25 -7.54
CA SER A 415 5.31 20.18 -8.85
C SER A 415 4.38 19.65 -9.95
N VAL A 416 4.34 18.34 -10.18
CA VAL A 416 3.51 17.71 -11.23
C VAL A 416 2.03 17.98 -10.98
N GLY A 417 1.55 17.84 -9.74
CA GLY A 417 0.16 18.11 -9.37
C GLY A 417 -0.26 19.54 -9.68
N LYS A 418 0.59 20.51 -9.35
CA LYS A 418 0.39 21.91 -9.72
C LYS A 418 0.33 22.09 -11.24
N ALA A 419 1.25 21.46 -11.99
CA ALA A 419 1.26 21.55 -13.45
C ALA A 419 -0.04 20.94 -14.05
N ILE A 420 -0.56 19.84 -13.50
CA ILE A 420 -1.86 19.24 -13.87
C ILE A 420 -2.99 20.24 -13.61
N ALA A 421 -3.10 20.78 -12.39
CA ALA A 421 -4.15 21.70 -11.98
C ALA A 421 -4.19 22.98 -12.85
N GLU A 422 -3.03 23.50 -13.20
CA GLU A 422 -2.86 24.71 -14.03
C GLU A 422 -2.94 24.41 -15.55
N LYS A 423 -3.07 23.14 -15.96
CA LYS A 423 -3.00 22.67 -17.36
C LYS A 423 -1.69 23.10 -18.03
N GLY A 424 -0.61 23.10 -17.27
CA GLY A 424 0.71 23.58 -17.63
C GLY A 424 1.57 22.53 -18.34
N ASP A 425 2.89 22.67 -18.23
CA ASP A 425 3.88 21.76 -18.80
C ASP A 425 4.17 20.62 -17.83
N LEU A 426 3.62 19.43 -18.11
CA LEU A 426 3.78 18.27 -17.23
C LEU A 426 5.19 17.68 -17.25
N ALA A 427 5.93 17.85 -18.36
CA ALA A 427 7.32 17.43 -18.43
C ALA A 427 8.21 18.31 -17.54
N ALA A 428 7.95 19.63 -17.52
CA ALA A 428 8.61 20.54 -16.59
C ALA A 428 8.24 20.24 -15.13
N GLY A 429 7.00 19.81 -14.87
CA GLY A 429 6.57 19.34 -13.55
C GLY A 429 7.35 18.11 -13.08
N LEU A 430 7.61 17.14 -13.97
CA LEU A 430 8.48 15.99 -13.69
C LEU A 430 9.93 16.41 -13.39
N ASP A 431 10.47 17.38 -14.15
CA ASP A 431 11.83 17.89 -13.91
C ASP A 431 11.93 18.58 -12.54
N GLU A 432 10.91 19.35 -12.15
CA GLU A 432 10.84 19.98 -10.82
C GLU A 432 10.72 18.91 -9.72
N TRP A 433 9.88 17.89 -9.91
CA TRP A 433 9.74 16.80 -8.95
C TRP A 433 11.04 16.02 -8.76
N GLN A 434 11.74 15.71 -9.86
CA GLN A 434 13.07 15.09 -9.84
C GLN A 434 14.07 15.91 -9.00
N GLU A 435 14.13 17.23 -9.20
CA GLU A 435 15.03 18.11 -8.46
C GLU A 435 14.68 18.15 -6.96
N LEU A 436 13.39 18.22 -6.63
CA LEU A 436 12.91 18.20 -5.24
C LEU A 436 13.31 16.90 -4.53
N LEU A 437 13.05 15.75 -5.16
CA LEU A 437 13.36 14.44 -4.58
C LEU A 437 14.87 14.23 -4.39
N THR A 438 15.69 14.57 -5.39
CA THR A 438 17.15 14.42 -5.32
C THR A 438 17.79 15.38 -4.32
N THR A 439 17.27 16.60 -4.22
CA THR A 439 17.73 17.58 -3.23
C THR A 439 17.43 17.10 -1.83
N TYR A 440 16.19 16.65 -1.60
CA TYR A 440 15.79 16.11 -0.29
C TYR A 440 16.64 14.91 0.11
N ALA A 441 16.85 13.94 -0.80
CA ALA A 441 17.72 12.81 -0.56
C ALA A 441 19.11 13.23 -0.07
N THR A 442 19.73 14.16 -0.80
CA THR A 442 21.06 14.67 -0.48
C THR A 442 21.08 15.36 0.87
N ASP A 443 20.06 16.17 1.18
CA ASP A 443 19.95 16.89 2.46
C ASP A 443 19.73 15.94 3.65
N GLN A 444 19.09 14.79 3.41
CA GLN A 444 18.93 13.71 4.41
C GLN A 444 20.17 12.81 4.53
N GLY A 445 21.17 12.97 3.66
CA GLY A 445 22.42 12.22 3.70
C GLY A 445 22.46 10.96 2.84
N PHE A 446 21.45 10.76 1.98
CA PHE A 446 21.48 9.67 0.99
C PHE A 446 22.48 9.96 -0.13
N THR A 447 23.03 8.89 -0.69
CA THR A 447 23.75 8.90 -1.97
C THR A 447 22.71 8.74 -3.08
N VAL A 448 22.71 9.65 -4.06
CA VAL A 448 21.78 9.59 -5.20
C VAL A 448 22.53 9.07 -6.43
N GLU A 449 22.01 8.03 -7.10
CA GLU A 449 22.52 7.43 -8.33
C GLU A 449 21.76 7.92 -9.57
#